data_213928a635f87d88ef34a48f13c40cad
#
_entry.id   213928a635f87d88ef34a48f13c40cad
#
_cell.length_a   1.000
_cell.length_b   1.000
_cell.length_c   1.000
_cell.angle_alpha   90.00
_cell.angle_beta   90.00
_cell.angle_gamma   90.00
#
_symmetry.space_group_name_H-M   'P 1'
#
loop_
_entity.id
_entity.type
_entity.pdbx_description
1 polymer ?
#
loop_
_entity_poly.entity_id
_entity_poly.type
_entity_poly.pdbx_seq_one_letter_code
_entity_poly.pdbx_strand_id
1 'polypeptide(L)'
;MLKLYYIISLSILAFAFSDDPMNYIIDNIYLGDSEAAGDEEYLKSYNISAVVNCAEDLTSNYKDLKFIELNLFDNEMQSLFPKFDVAYKFIKLHSQANILIHCVLGMSRSASLVIYYLMKEKGWDFDTCLAYLKERRPIVSPISGFENQLREYYDKYIKK
;
A
#
# COMPACT_ATOMS: atom_id res chain seq x y z
N MET A 1 -27.78 29.18 -2.21
CA MET A 1 -27.46 28.51 -0.95
C MET A 1 -27.20 27.00 -1.08
N LEU A 2 -27.96 26.24 -1.86
CA LEU A 2 -27.71 24.78 -2.01
C LEU A 2 -26.33 24.41 -2.61
N LYS A 3 -25.78 25.18 -3.55
CA LYS A 3 -24.48 24.91 -4.16
C LYS A 3 -23.29 25.06 -3.18
N LEU A 4 -23.41 25.93 -2.19
CA LEU A 4 -22.36 26.16 -1.20
C LEU A 4 -22.29 25.00 -0.18
N TYR A 5 -23.43 24.43 0.18
CA TYR A 5 -23.49 23.26 1.06
C TYR A 5 -22.90 22.00 0.41
N TYR A 6 -23.08 21.85 -0.93
CA TYR A 6 -22.53 20.72 -1.65
C TYR A 6 -21.00 20.76 -1.77
N ILE A 7 -20.43 21.96 -1.95
CA ILE A 7 -18.98 22.16 -2.03
C ILE A 7 -18.33 21.95 -0.65
N ILE A 8 -18.99 22.41 0.44
CA ILE A 8 -18.49 22.20 1.80
C ILE A 8 -18.56 20.72 2.20
N SER A 9 -19.60 19.99 1.80
CA SER A 9 -19.70 18.55 2.07
C SER A 9 -18.68 17.73 1.31
N LEU A 10 -18.34 18.07 0.05
CA LEU A 10 -17.29 17.39 -0.71
C LEU A 10 -15.89 17.69 -0.16
N SER A 11 -15.63 18.92 0.30
CA SER A 11 -14.35 19.28 0.89
C SER A 11 -14.15 18.65 2.28
N ILE A 12 -15.20 18.51 3.07
CA ILE A 12 -15.16 17.80 4.37
C ILE A 12 -14.99 16.29 4.14
N LEU A 13 -15.64 15.71 3.13
CA LEU A 13 -15.45 14.29 2.78
C LEU A 13 -14.02 14.01 2.28
N ALA A 14 -13.46 14.90 1.44
CA ALA A 14 -12.08 14.77 0.95
C ALA A 14 -11.06 14.94 2.09
N PHE A 15 -11.32 15.77 3.08
CA PHE A 15 -10.45 15.96 4.24
C PHE A 15 -10.52 14.77 5.23
N ALA A 16 -11.69 14.14 5.35
CA ALA A 16 -11.87 12.95 6.21
C ALA A 16 -11.16 11.70 5.66
N PHE A 17 -10.91 11.62 4.34
CA PHE A 17 -10.19 10.50 3.72
C PHE A 17 -8.66 10.65 3.77
N SER A 18 -8.12 11.84 4.09
CA SER A 18 -6.67 12.07 4.12
C SER A 18 -5.99 11.62 5.41
N ASP A 19 -6.77 11.47 6.50
CA ASP A 19 -6.25 11.13 7.84
C ASP A 19 -6.55 9.68 8.26
N ASP A 20 -7.14 8.86 7.39
CA ASP A 20 -7.40 7.46 7.71
C ASP A 20 -6.08 6.66 7.73
N PRO A 21 -5.75 5.99 8.84
CA PRO A 21 -4.51 5.24 8.97
C PRO A 21 -4.41 4.09 7.95
N MET A 22 -5.53 3.65 7.37
CA MET A 22 -5.59 2.61 6.36
C MET A 22 -6.69 2.89 5.32
N ASN A 23 -6.35 2.73 4.03
CA ASN A 23 -7.31 2.90 2.93
C ASN A 23 -7.46 1.61 2.11
N TYR A 24 -8.70 1.28 1.73
CA TYR A 24 -8.96 0.24 0.74
C TYR A 24 -8.40 0.66 -0.62
N ILE A 25 -7.71 -0.24 -1.28
CA ILE A 25 -7.10 0.04 -2.58
C ILE A 25 -7.81 -0.73 -3.70
N ILE A 26 -7.74 -2.04 -3.69
CA ILE A 26 -8.27 -2.91 -4.75
C ILE A 26 -8.38 -4.35 -4.26
N ASP A 27 -9.30 -5.12 -4.82
CA ASP A 27 -9.49 -6.55 -4.53
C ASP A 27 -9.69 -6.79 -3.02
N ASN A 28 -8.70 -7.31 -2.35
CA ASN A 28 -8.67 -7.54 -0.89
C ASN A 28 -7.51 -6.77 -0.22
N ILE A 29 -6.93 -5.77 -0.89
CA ILE A 29 -5.74 -5.05 -0.45
C ILE A 29 -6.10 -3.69 0.16
N TYR A 30 -5.55 -3.46 1.34
CA TYR A 30 -5.52 -2.21 2.07
C TYR A 30 -4.08 -1.70 2.18
N LEU A 31 -3.89 -0.40 2.06
CA LEU A 31 -2.62 0.30 2.23
C LEU A 31 -2.70 1.18 3.47
N GLY A 32 -1.76 1.03 4.39
CA GLY A 32 -1.81 1.75 5.67
C GLY A 32 -0.43 2.07 6.25
N ASP A 33 -0.50 2.62 7.45
CA ASP A 33 0.65 3.03 8.26
C ASP A 33 0.85 2.14 9.50
N SER A 34 1.79 2.52 10.37
CA SER A 34 2.10 1.79 11.59
C SER A 34 1.00 1.92 12.67
N GLU A 35 0.17 2.97 12.62
CA GLU A 35 -0.95 3.15 13.54
C GLU A 35 -2.03 2.10 13.25
N ALA A 36 -2.45 1.97 11.99
CA ALA A 36 -3.38 0.92 11.58
C ALA A 36 -2.84 -0.47 11.92
N ALA A 37 -1.55 -0.72 11.63
CA ALA A 37 -0.93 -2.02 11.87
C ALA A 37 -0.81 -2.37 13.35
N GLY A 38 -0.73 -1.39 14.25
CA GLY A 38 -0.61 -1.58 15.70
C GLY A 38 -1.94 -1.77 16.43
N ASP A 39 -3.07 -1.55 15.78
CA ASP A 39 -4.41 -1.66 16.37
C ASP A 39 -5.14 -2.91 15.88
N GLU A 40 -5.03 -4.00 16.65
CA GLU A 40 -5.69 -5.28 16.29
C GLU A 40 -7.23 -5.17 16.26
N GLU A 41 -7.85 -4.32 17.07
CA GLU A 41 -9.30 -4.11 17.05
C GLU A 41 -9.72 -3.38 15.77
N TYR A 42 -8.93 -2.38 15.36
CA TYR A 42 -9.13 -1.70 14.09
C TYR A 42 -8.98 -2.66 12.91
N LEU A 43 -7.93 -3.49 12.90
CA LEU A 43 -7.73 -4.52 11.86
C LEU A 43 -8.91 -5.52 11.81
N LYS A 44 -9.41 -5.97 12.95
CA LYS A 44 -10.58 -6.86 13.03
C LYS A 44 -11.84 -6.21 12.46
N SER A 45 -12.06 -4.92 12.68
CA SER A 45 -13.24 -4.20 12.18
C SER A 45 -13.31 -4.19 10.64
N TYR A 46 -12.16 -4.31 9.97
CA TYR A 46 -12.02 -4.43 8.51
C TYR A 46 -11.83 -5.87 8.03
N ASN A 47 -11.96 -6.87 8.92
CA ASN A 47 -11.71 -8.27 8.62
C ASN A 47 -10.30 -8.53 8.03
N ILE A 48 -9.31 -7.74 8.43
CA ILE A 48 -7.92 -8.00 8.06
C ILE A 48 -7.47 -9.30 8.73
N SER A 49 -6.93 -10.22 7.96
CA SER A 49 -6.42 -11.50 8.46
C SER A 49 -5.01 -11.83 7.97
N ALA A 50 -4.45 -10.99 7.11
CA ALA A 50 -3.06 -11.09 6.70
C ALA A 50 -2.41 -9.70 6.64
N VAL A 51 -1.11 -9.63 6.93
CA VAL A 51 -0.35 -8.38 7.00
C VAL A 51 1.00 -8.53 6.30
N VAL A 52 1.37 -7.53 5.51
CA VAL A 52 2.72 -7.37 4.95
C VAL A 52 3.34 -6.12 5.57
N ASN A 53 4.30 -6.31 6.46
CA ASN A 53 5.12 -5.25 6.99
C ASN A 53 6.30 -4.99 6.05
N CYS A 54 6.33 -3.84 5.40
CA CYS A 54 7.42 -3.46 4.50
C CYS A 54 8.62 -2.84 5.23
N ALA A 55 8.43 -2.33 6.45
CA ALA A 55 9.40 -1.50 7.14
C ALA A 55 10.40 -2.30 7.98
N GLU A 56 11.67 -1.98 7.86
CA GLU A 56 12.76 -2.55 8.68
C GLU A 56 12.67 -2.07 10.14
N ASP A 57 12.23 -0.86 10.35
CA ASP A 57 12.14 -0.19 11.65
C ASP A 57 10.85 -0.53 12.44
N LEU A 58 10.05 -1.49 11.97
CA LEU A 58 8.85 -1.97 12.65
C LEU A 58 8.89 -3.49 12.83
N THR A 59 8.51 -3.95 14.01
CA THR A 59 8.37 -5.39 14.30
C THR A 59 6.91 -5.78 14.40
N SER A 60 6.52 -6.84 13.72
CA SER A 60 5.17 -7.39 13.77
C SER A 60 5.03 -8.37 14.93
N ASN A 61 3.92 -8.31 15.68
CA ASN A 61 3.65 -9.21 16.79
C ASN A 61 2.15 -9.53 16.86
N TYR A 62 1.65 -10.24 15.84
CA TYR A 62 0.25 -10.64 15.77
C TYR A 62 0.08 -12.06 16.27
N LYS A 63 -0.97 -12.32 17.07
CA LYS A 63 -1.29 -13.66 17.57
C LYS A 63 -2.08 -14.49 16.56
N ASP A 64 -3.05 -13.85 15.90
CA ASP A 64 -4.05 -14.53 15.07
C ASP A 64 -3.98 -14.16 13.59
N LEU A 65 -3.08 -13.24 13.20
CA LEU A 65 -2.93 -12.83 11.81
C LEU A 65 -1.75 -13.56 11.15
N LYS A 66 -1.90 -13.86 9.85
CA LYS A 66 -0.78 -14.28 9.01
C LYS A 66 0.04 -13.05 8.64
N PHE A 67 1.36 -13.11 8.75
CA PHE A 67 2.18 -11.95 8.36
C PHE A 67 3.55 -12.32 7.81
N ILE A 68 4.12 -11.40 7.05
CA ILE A 68 5.52 -11.40 6.64
C ILE A 68 6.13 -10.02 6.87
N GLU A 69 7.45 -10.01 7.09
CA GLU A 69 8.28 -8.81 7.22
C GLU A 69 9.29 -8.74 6.09
N LEU A 70 9.31 -7.63 5.37
CA LEU A 70 10.23 -7.44 4.25
C LEU A 70 11.52 -6.75 4.65
N ASN A 71 11.54 -6.07 5.80
CA ASN A 71 12.71 -5.37 6.32
C ASN A 71 13.35 -4.46 5.25
N LEU A 72 12.57 -3.52 4.71
CA LEU A 72 13.03 -2.55 3.73
C LEU A 72 13.45 -1.25 4.43
N PHE A 73 14.62 -0.75 4.09
CA PHE A 73 15.03 0.62 4.40
C PHE A 73 14.37 1.60 3.44
N ASP A 74 13.96 2.76 3.95
CA ASP A 74 13.40 3.84 3.12
C ASP A 74 14.52 4.74 2.61
N ASN A 75 15.37 4.21 1.75
CA ASN A 75 16.50 4.92 1.17
C ASN A 75 16.73 4.55 -0.30
N GLU A 76 17.45 5.42 -1.02
CA GLU A 76 17.68 5.30 -2.47
C GLU A 76 18.45 4.04 -2.88
N MET A 77 19.21 3.43 -1.97
CA MET A 77 20.05 2.27 -2.26
C MET A 77 19.36 0.93 -1.98
N GLN A 78 18.18 0.96 -1.36
CA GLN A 78 17.43 -0.26 -1.05
C GLN A 78 16.96 -0.95 -2.33
N SER A 79 17.39 -2.19 -2.54
CA SER A 79 16.84 -3.03 -3.60
C SER A 79 15.45 -3.56 -3.20
N LEU A 80 14.48 -3.42 -4.09
CA LEU A 80 13.11 -3.91 -3.89
C LEU A 80 13.01 -5.42 -4.19
N PHE A 81 13.77 -5.91 -5.14
CA PHE A 81 13.73 -7.29 -5.58
C PHE A 81 14.87 -8.11 -4.98
N PRO A 82 14.69 -9.36 -4.59
CA PRO A 82 13.51 -10.24 -4.73
C PRO A 82 12.45 -10.11 -3.62
N LYS A 83 12.56 -9.18 -2.66
CA LYS A 83 11.62 -9.04 -1.51
C LYS A 83 10.18 -8.86 -1.99
N PHE A 84 9.97 -8.07 -3.05
CA PHE A 84 8.64 -7.87 -3.64
C PHE A 84 8.07 -9.13 -4.30
N ASP A 85 8.90 -9.99 -4.85
CA ASP A 85 8.44 -11.29 -5.36
C ASP A 85 7.94 -12.21 -4.25
N VAL A 86 8.60 -12.20 -3.10
CA VAL A 86 8.16 -12.95 -1.90
C VAL A 86 6.81 -12.40 -1.41
N ALA A 87 6.70 -11.09 -1.29
CA ALA A 87 5.45 -10.44 -0.88
C ALA A 87 4.31 -10.70 -1.85
N TYR A 88 4.55 -10.62 -3.15
CA TYR A 88 3.55 -10.93 -4.16
C TYR A 88 3.02 -12.36 -4.02
N LYS A 89 3.89 -13.35 -3.82
CA LYS A 89 3.49 -14.74 -3.58
C LYS A 89 2.65 -14.89 -2.31
N PHE A 90 3.01 -14.19 -1.24
CA PHE A 90 2.25 -14.16 0.00
C PHE A 90 0.84 -13.56 -0.23
N ILE A 91 0.73 -12.44 -0.94
CA ILE A 91 -0.55 -11.81 -1.28
C ILE A 91 -1.42 -12.78 -2.09
N LYS A 92 -0.86 -13.43 -3.10
CA LYS A 92 -1.60 -14.41 -3.92
C LYS A 92 -2.05 -15.64 -3.13
N LEU A 93 -1.24 -16.12 -2.20
CA LEU A 93 -1.58 -17.22 -1.31
C LEU A 93 -2.78 -16.88 -0.39
N HIS A 94 -2.90 -15.63 0.02
CA HIS A 94 -3.94 -15.13 0.90
C HIS A 94 -5.03 -14.33 0.15
N SER A 95 -5.26 -14.61 -1.12
CA SER A 95 -6.19 -13.86 -1.98
C SER A 95 -7.66 -13.87 -1.52
N GLN A 96 -8.04 -14.77 -0.60
CA GLN A 96 -9.37 -14.82 0.01
C GLN A 96 -9.47 -14.03 1.32
N ALA A 97 -8.36 -13.47 1.79
CA ALA A 97 -8.26 -12.70 3.02
C ALA A 97 -8.13 -11.21 2.71
N ASN A 98 -8.66 -10.33 3.56
CA ASN A 98 -8.29 -8.93 3.50
C ASN A 98 -6.87 -8.76 4.05
N ILE A 99 -6.04 -8.07 3.29
CA ILE A 99 -4.60 -7.93 3.53
C ILE A 99 -4.26 -6.46 3.76
N LEU A 100 -3.63 -6.17 4.90
CA LEU A 100 -2.98 -4.88 5.11
C LEU A 100 -1.53 -4.94 4.58
N ILE A 101 -1.18 -4.01 3.71
CA ILE A 101 0.21 -3.72 3.32
C ILE A 101 0.60 -2.38 3.94
N HIS A 102 1.61 -2.38 4.82
CA HIS A 102 1.97 -1.16 5.54
C HIS A 102 3.48 -0.93 5.63
N CYS A 103 3.85 0.28 5.96
CA CYS A 103 5.16 0.68 6.46
C CYS A 103 4.95 1.68 7.61
N VAL A 104 5.88 2.61 7.87
CA VAL A 104 5.68 3.60 8.95
C VAL A 104 4.54 4.58 8.60
N LEU A 105 4.60 5.23 7.45
CA LEU A 105 3.61 6.24 7.03
C LEU A 105 2.60 5.74 5.98
N GLY A 106 2.82 4.56 5.42
CA GLY A 106 2.00 4.09 4.29
C GLY A 106 2.15 4.96 3.03
N MET A 107 3.37 5.50 2.80
CA MET A 107 3.64 6.52 1.78
C MET A 107 4.62 6.06 0.71
N SER A 108 5.71 5.38 1.10
CA SER A 108 6.81 5.03 0.18
C SER A 108 6.99 3.52 0.04
N ARG A 109 7.52 2.81 1.02
CA ARG A 109 7.85 1.37 0.98
C ARG A 109 6.63 0.49 0.65
N SER A 110 5.58 0.62 1.41
CA SER A 110 4.34 -0.14 1.20
C SER A 110 3.60 0.28 -0.08
N ALA A 111 3.57 1.57 -0.39
CA ALA A 111 2.99 2.07 -1.63
C ALA A 111 3.73 1.51 -2.86
N SER A 112 5.06 1.40 -2.80
CA SER A 112 5.88 0.79 -3.86
C SER A 112 5.53 -0.68 -4.09
N LEU A 113 5.29 -1.44 -3.02
CA LEU A 113 4.83 -2.83 -3.14
C LEU A 113 3.45 -2.93 -3.78
N VAL A 114 2.53 -2.04 -3.42
CA VAL A 114 1.19 -2.02 -4.04
C VAL A 114 1.27 -1.63 -5.52
N ILE A 115 2.14 -0.67 -5.90
CA ILE A 115 2.40 -0.35 -7.30
C ILE A 115 2.92 -1.59 -8.04
N TYR A 116 3.89 -2.30 -7.48
CA TYR A 116 4.40 -3.54 -8.05
C TYR A 116 3.29 -4.58 -8.26
N TYR A 117 2.41 -4.77 -7.28
CA TYR A 117 1.24 -5.65 -7.38
C TYR A 117 0.33 -5.23 -8.55
N LEU A 118 -0.01 -3.95 -8.64
CA LEU A 118 -0.87 -3.43 -9.72
C LEU A 118 -0.24 -3.61 -11.10
N MET A 119 1.06 -3.37 -11.24
CA MET A 119 1.79 -3.63 -12.49
C MET A 119 1.62 -5.08 -12.93
N LYS A 120 1.80 -6.04 -12.01
CA LYS A 120 1.70 -7.48 -12.32
C LYS A 120 0.27 -7.92 -12.62
N GLU A 121 -0.71 -7.44 -11.88
CA GLU A 121 -2.11 -7.88 -12.01
C GLU A 121 -2.87 -7.16 -13.15
N LYS A 122 -2.57 -5.89 -13.37
CA LYS A 122 -3.31 -5.06 -14.33
C LYS A 122 -2.51 -4.69 -15.59
N GLY A 123 -1.19 -4.91 -15.58
CA GLY A 123 -0.32 -4.47 -16.67
C GLY A 123 -0.17 -2.95 -16.78
N TRP A 124 -0.50 -2.21 -15.72
CA TRP A 124 -0.41 -0.75 -15.72
C TRP A 124 1.01 -0.28 -15.51
N ASP A 125 1.38 0.83 -16.16
CA ASP A 125 2.65 1.49 -15.91
C ASP A 125 2.69 2.20 -14.55
N PHE A 126 3.88 2.68 -14.18
CA PHE A 126 4.10 3.34 -12.89
C PHE A 126 3.17 4.55 -12.67
N ASP A 127 3.05 5.41 -13.68
CA ASP A 127 2.27 6.65 -13.54
C ASP A 127 0.78 6.37 -13.37
N THR A 128 0.25 5.39 -14.08
CA THR A 128 -1.13 4.91 -13.93
C THR A 128 -1.36 4.32 -12.55
N CYS A 129 -0.44 3.47 -12.06
CA CYS A 129 -0.53 2.91 -10.71
C CYS A 129 -0.46 4.00 -9.63
N LEU A 130 0.47 4.94 -9.77
CA LEU A 130 0.65 6.04 -8.82
C LEU A 130 -0.60 6.93 -8.75
N ALA A 131 -1.17 7.31 -9.90
CA ALA A 131 -2.39 8.10 -9.98
C ALA A 131 -3.56 7.37 -9.30
N TYR A 132 -3.74 6.08 -9.59
CA TYR A 132 -4.77 5.24 -8.97
C TYR A 132 -4.64 5.18 -7.43
N LEU A 133 -3.40 5.05 -6.92
CA LEU A 133 -3.16 5.04 -5.48
C LEU A 133 -3.43 6.40 -4.84
N LYS A 134 -3.00 7.50 -5.46
CA LYS A 134 -3.20 8.86 -4.93
C LYS A 134 -4.66 9.26 -4.81
N GLU A 135 -5.54 8.74 -5.66
CA GLU A 135 -6.99 8.95 -5.53
C GLU A 135 -7.55 8.33 -4.24
N ARG A 136 -6.92 7.27 -3.72
CA ARG A 136 -7.38 6.51 -2.54
C ARG A 136 -6.62 6.86 -1.28
N ARG A 137 -5.33 7.18 -1.43
CA ARG A 137 -4.42 7.59 -0.36
C ARG A 137 -3.51 8.71 -0.88
N PRO A 138 -3.92 9.98 -0.73
CA PRO A 138 -3.24 11.13 -1.36
C PRO A 138 -1.77 11.32 -0.95
N ILE A 139 -1.39 10.85 0.24
CA ILE A 139 -0.02 10.97 0.75
C ILE A 139 1.00 10.04 0.06
N VAL A 140 0.55 9.12 -0.80
CA VAL A 140 1.44 8.19 -1.50
C VAL A 140 2.50 8.95 -2.31
N SER A 141 3.75 8.65 -2.01
CA SER A 141 4.92 9.28 -2.65
C SER A 141 6.15 8.36 -2.49
N PRO A 142 6.34 7.36 -3.37
CA PRO A 142 7.57 6.57 -3.38
C PRO A 142 8.79 7.47 -3.55
N ILE A 143 9.90 7.12 -2.87
CA ILE A 143 11.18 7.81 -3.11
C ILE A 143 11.70 7.51 -4.52
N SER A 144 12.58 8.37 -5.04
CA SER A 144 13.04 8.28 -6.43
C SER A 144 13.75 6.97 -6.76
N GLY A 145 14.52 6.39 -5.82
CA GLY A 145 15.17 5.10 -6.02
C GLY A 145 14.17 3.94 -6.19
N PHE A 146 13.02 3.99 -5.52
CA PHE A 146 11.96 2.99 -5.70
C PHE A 146 11.20 3.20 -7.01
N GLU A 147 10.87 4.45 -7.33
CA GLU A 147 10.24 4.81 -8.60
C GLU A 147 11.08 4.31 -9.78
N ASN A 148 12.39 4.60 -9.80
CA ASN A 148 13.28 4.17 -10.87
C ASN A 148 13.29 2.65 -11.03
N GLN A 149 13.41 1.88 -9.93
CA GLN A 149 13.39 0.42 -9.98
C GLN A 149 12.06 -0.13 -10.53
N LEU A 150 10.93 0.47 -10.16
CA LEU A 150 9.60 0.05 -10.62
C LEU A 150 9.39 0.38 -12.11
N ARG A 151 9.86 1.53 -12.59
CA ARG A 151 9.82 1.89 -14.02
C ARG A 151 10.67 0.94 -14.86
N GLU A 152 11.90 0.63 -14.41
CA GLU A 152 12.76 -0.36 -15.07
C GLU A 152 12.11 -1.76 -15.09
N TYR A 153 11.49 -2.15 -13.97
CA TYR A 153 10.79 -3.43 -13.91
C TYR A 153 9.64 -3.50 -14.92
N TYR A 154 8.83 -2.44 -15.02
CA TYR A 154 7.75 -2.34 -15.99
C TYR A 154 8.26 -2.49 -17.43
N ASP A 155 9.26 -1.70 -17.80
CA ASP A 155 9.82 -1.71 -19.16
C ASP A 155 10.42 -3.07 -19.53
N LYS A 156 11.03 -3.76 -18.58
CA LYS A 156 11.71 -5.04 -18.82
C LYS A 156 10.77 -6.25 -18.81
N TYR A 157 9.75 -6.26 -17.97
CA TYR A 157 8.99 -7.47 -17.68
C TYR A 157 7.49 -7.39 -17.94
N ILE A 158 6.92 -6.19 -18.00
CA ILE A 158 5.46 -6.01 -18.13
C ILE A 158 5.10 -5.44 -19.51
N LYS A 159 5.80 -4.42 -19.96
CA LYS A 159 5.58 -3.77 -21.25
C LYS A 159 5.81 -4.77 -22.39
N LYS A 160 4.75 -4.98 -23.19
CA LYS A 160 4.78 -5.83 -24.39
C LYS A 160 5.04 -5.01 -25.62
#